data_877fe5445c0bfab9aea9277403095361
#
_entry.id   877fe5445c0bfab9aea9277403095361
#
_cell.length_a   1.000
_cell.length_b   1.000
_cell.length_c   1.000
_cell.angle_alpha   90.00
_cell.angle_beta   90.00
_cell.angle_gamma   90.00
#
_symmetry.space_group_name_H-M   'P 1'
#
loop_
_entity.id
_entity.type
_entity.pdbx_description
1 polymer ?
#
loop_
_entity_poly.entity_id
_entity_poly.type
_entity_poly.pdbx_seq_one_letter_code
_entity_poly.pdbx_strand_id
1 'polypeptide(L)'
;MSPIGPRSFSGCSCCMPRRRFLGTVAAGIAGFAASQAAAQVPAPSPPSPSPGLVIDCHGHYTTEPQALFAWRKRQIASLNDPAQAPRPDDLKISDDELRQSVEGAQLKLQRERGTSLTIFSPRASGMGHHIGNAATSEAWSRVSNDLIHRLTTLYPSNFVGVCQLPQSPGVAPANCRAELERCVKELGFIGCNLNPDPSGGHWRDPPLTDRSWYPIYEKMVELDVPGMIHVSASDNPNFHATGAHYINGDTTAFMQFITSDLFRDFPTLRLIIPHGGGAVPYHWGRYRGLAQDMKRPPLTQLLRNVYFDTCVYHQPGIDLLTRVVPADNILFASEMVGAVRGVDPETGQSFDDTKRYIDGASLPEEARRKIFAENALRVFPRLAAALSARNAPSGTPR
;
A
#
# COMPACT_ATOMS: atom_id res chain seq x y z
N MET A 1 16.90 -45.94 1.72
CA MET A 1 16.20 -44.65 1.85
C MET A 1 16.13 -44.31 3.32
N SER A 2 17.06 -43.52 3.82
CA SER A 2 17.15 -43.12 5.23
C SER A 2 16.51 -41.74 5.41
N PRO A 3 15.74 -41.47 6.47
CA PRO A 3 15.12 -40.18 6.69
C PRO A 3 16.16 -39.13 7.17
N ILE A 4 16.13 -37.96 6.56
CA ILE A 4 16.95 -36.83 6.96
C ILE A 4 16.31 -36.19 8.20
N GLY A 5 17.01 -36.26 9.34
CA GLY A 5 16.61 -35.65 10.60
C GLY A 5 16.80 -34.11 10.58
N PRO A 6 16.12 -33.37 11.46
CA PRO A 6 16.16 -31.92 11.48
C PRO A 6 17.56 -31.41 11.91
N ARG A 7 18.12 -30.50 11.14
CA ARG A 7 19.35 -29.79 11.50
C ARG A 7 19.08 -28.78 12.62
N SER A 8 19.70 -28.99 13.78
CA SER A 8 19.68 -28.07 14.90
C SER A 8 20.45 -26.78 14.54
N PHE A 9 19.81 -25.64 14.62
CA PHE A 9 20.44 -24.34 14.64
C PHE A 9 21.04 -24.09 16.04
N SER A 10 22.32 -24.28 16.20
CA SER A 10 23.08 -23.86 17.36
C SER A 10 23.70 -22.49 17.07
N GLY A 11 23.36 -21.48 17.88
CA GLY A 11 24.04 -20.19 17.89
C GLY A 11 23.18 -18.94 18.00
N CYS A 12 22.18 -18.91 18.87
CA CYS A 12 21.58 -17.66 19.30
C CYS A 12 21.78 -17.46 20.80
N SER A 13 22.60 -16.47 21.18
CA SER A 13 22.90 -16.12 22.58
C SER A 13 21.72 -15.51 23.37
N CYS A 14 20.55 -15.43 22.79
CA CYS A 14 19.38 -14.78 23.40
C CYS A 14 18.42 -15.71 24.16
N CYS A 15 18.75 -17.01 24.26
CA CYS A 15 17.95 -17.97 25.03
C CYS A 15 18.64 -18.37 26.34
N MET A 16 18.73 -17.45 27.31
CA MET A 16 19.06 -17.82 28.71
C MET A 16 17.78 -18.01 29.52
N PRO A 17 17.69 -19.11 30.32
CA PRO A 17 16.49 -19.38 31.09
C PRO A 17 16.33 -18.40 32.26
N ARG A 18 15.08 -17.92 32.46
CA ARG A 18 14.63 -17.09 33.56
C ARG A 18 14.78 -17.82 34.90
N ARG A 19 15.91 -17.76 35.55
CA ARG A 19 16.06 -17.98 37.00
C ARG A 19 17.33 -17.32 37.46
N ARG A 20 17.20 -16.10 38.00
CA ARG A 20 17.97 -15.41 39.05
C ARG A 20 17.91 -13.88 38.82
N PHE A 21 16.84 -13.29 39.30
CA PHE A 21 16.87 -11.87 39.68
C PHE A 21 15.75 -11.65 40.74
N LEU A 22 15.99 -12.08 41.96
CA LEU A 22 15.31 -11.61 43.16
C LEU A 22 16.38 -11.41 44.23
N GLY A 23 16.72 -10.19 44.48
CA GLY A 23 17.60 -9.82 45.56
C GLY A 23 17.82 -8.32 45.61
N THR A 24 17.06 -7.68 46.48
CA THR A 24 17.39 -6.47 47.22
C THR A 24 17.49 -5.14 46.46
N VAL A 25 16.48 -4.29 46.56
CA VAL A 25 16.63 -2.88 46.98
C VAL A 25 15.37 -2.44 47.72
N ALA A 26 15.46 -2.30 49.01
CA ALA A 26 14.62 -1.43 49.82
C ALA A 26 15.41 -0.16 50.12
N ALA A 27 14.77 0.98 50.02
CA ALA A 27 14.99 2.26 50.65
C ALA A 27 15.09 3.45 49.67
N GLY A 28 14.26 4.45 49.94
CA GLY A 28 14.45 5.82 49.44
C GLY A 28 13.24 6.47 48.80
N ILE A 29 12.14 6.66 49.54
CA ILE A 29 11.10 7.63 49.15
C ILE A 29 11.56 9.00 49.66
N ALA A 30 11.99 9.86 48.72
CA ALA A 30 12.06 11.30 48.95
C ALA A 30 11.26 11.97 47.84
N GLY A 31 10.16 12.63 48.24
CA GLY A 31 9.25 13.32 47.34
C GLY A 31 9.90 14.53 46.68
N PHE A 32 9.78 14.60 45.36
CA PHE A 32 9.86 15.84 44.61
C PHE A 32 8.53 16.01 43.85
N ALA A 33 7.67 16.87 44.41
CA ALA A 33 6.56 17.43 43.67
C ALA A 33 7.13 18.46 42.69
N ALA A 34 7.41 18.06 41.45
CA ALA A 34 7.66 18.98 40.39
C ALA A 34 6.31 19.30 39.74
N SER A 35 5.85 20.53 39.89
CA SER A 35 4.72 21.09 39.15
C SER A 35 5.11 21.12 37.68
N GLN A 36 4.55 20.23 36.88
CA GLN A 36 4.62 20.29 35.41
C GLN A 36 3.69 21.42 34.96
N ALA A 37 4.25 22.60 34.71
CA ALA A 37 3.60 23.57 33.86
C ALA A 37 3.58 22.94 32.44
N ALA A 38 2.40 22.51 32.01
CA ALA A 38 2.20 22.08 30.63
C ALA A 38 2.52 23.29 29.73
N ALA A 39 3.66 23.22 29.05
CA ALA A 39 3.96 24.15 27.99
C ALA A 39 2.91 23.88 26.88
N GLN A 40 1.97 24.81 26.71
CA GLN A 40 1.08 24.82 25.56
C GLN A 40 1.94 24.96 24.32
N VAL A 41 2.05 23.84 23.58
CA VAL A 41 2.61 23.88 22.22
C VAL A 41 1.69 24.77 21.39
N PRO A 42 2.19 25.87 20.80
CA PRO A 42 1.37 26.72 19.95
C PRO A 42 0.78 25.88 18.83
N ALA A 43 -0.52 26.01 18.59
CA ALA A 43 -1.20 25.35 17.49
C ALA A 43 -0.42 25.63 16.19
N PRO A 44 -0.11 24.62 15.38
CA PRO A 44 0.59 24.82 14.14
C PRO A 44 -0.24 25.76 13.25
N SER A 45 0.41 26.77 12.68
CA SER A 45 -0.22 27.64 11.68
C SER A 45 -0.77 26.78 10.55
N PRO A 46 -1.95 27.10 9.98
CA PRO A 46 -2.49 26.36 8.86
C PRO A 46 -1.43 26.34 7.73
N PRO A 47 -1.22 25.18 7.10
CA PRO A 47 -0.23 25.06 6.03
C PRO A 47 -0.58 26.01 4.88
N SER A 48 0.40 26.75 4.40
CA SER A 48 0.25 27.53 3.17
C SER A 48 0.02 26.55 2.00
N PRO A 49 -0.95 26.80 1.11
CA PRO A 49 -1.18 25.91 -0.03
C PRO A 49 0.09 25.78 -0.86
N SER A 50 0.57 24.55 -1.02
CA SER A 50 1.72 24.28 -1.88
C SER A 50 1.34 24.60 -3.33
N PRO A 51 1.97 25.53 -4.02
CA PRO A 51 1.71 25.78 -5.43
C PRO A 51 2.26 24.61 -6.24
N GLY A 52 1.41 23.80 -6.84
CA GLY A 52 1.85 22.72 -7.72
C GLY A 52 0.94 21.50 -7.77
N LEU A 53 1.31 20.57 -8.62
CA LEU A 53 0.62 19.29 -8.79
C LEU A 53 0.86 18.41 -7.57
N VAL A 54 -0.22 17.84 -7.00
CA VAL A 54 -0.19 16.89 -5.89
C VAL A 54 -0.84 15.59 -6.32
N ILE A 55 -0.06 14.52 -6.43
CA ILE A 55 -0.50 13.20 -6.87
C ILE A 55 -0.48 12.25 -5.67
N ASP A 56 -1.64 11.81 -5.26
CA ASP A 56 -1.81 10.80 -4.23
C ASP A 56 -1.67 9.40 -4.84
N CYS A 57 -0.62 8.69 -4.49
CA CYS A 57 -0.29 7.39 -5.07
C CYS A 57 -1.00 6.21 -4.41
N HIS A 58 -1.74 6.43 -3.32
CA HIS A 58 -2.37 5.36 -2.55
C HIS A 58 -3.81 5.71 -2.19
N GLY A 59 -4.70 5.45 -3.14
CA GLY A 59 -6.13 5.59 -2.95
C GLY A 59 -6.87 4.28 -3.17
N HIS A 60 -7.90 4.04 -2.35
CA HIS A 60 -8.77 2.89 -2.47
C HIS A 60 -10.24 3.30 -2.59
N TYR A 61 -11.00 2.56 -3.40
CA TYR A 61 -12.44 2.71 -3.43
C TYR A 61 -13.06 2.06 -2.19
N THR A 62 -13.24 2.84 -1.14
CA THR A 62 -13.73 2.37 0.19
C THR A 62 -15.16 2.80 0.48
N THR A 63 -15.77 3.52 -0.44
CA THR A 63 -17.16 4.02 -0.36
C THR A 63 -18.07 3.32 -1.37
N GLU A 64 -17.75 2.06 -1.69
CA GLU A 64 -18.44 1.27 -2.68
C GLU A 64 -19.95 1.16 -2.39
N PRO A 65 -20.79 1.13 -3.44
CA PRO A 65 -22.23 0.91 -3.29
C PRO A 65 -22.56 -0.44 -2.63
N GLN A 66 -23.65 -0.48 -1.87
CA GLN A 66 -24.10 -1.69 -1.17
C GLN A 66 -24.33 -2.89 -2.12
N ALA A 67 -24.69 -2.62 -3.38
CA ALA A 67 -24.87 -3.66 -4.39
C ALA A 67 -23.58 -4.50 -4.62
N LEU A 68 -22.39 -3.88 -4.54
CA LEU A 68 -21.11 -4.61 -4.64
C LEU A 68 -20.93 -5.58 -3.47
N PHE A 69 -21.21 -5.14 -2.24
CA PHE A 69 -21.13 -5.99 -1.06
C PHE A 69 -22.15 -7.14 -1.11
N ALA A 70 -23.37 -6.86 -1.58
CA ALA A 70 -24.39 -7.88 -1.76
C ALA A 70 -23.96 -8.91 -2.80
N TRP A 71 -23.37 -8.49 -3.91
CA TRP A 71 -22.81 -9.40 -4.93
C TRP A 71 -21.71 -10.29 -4.35
N ARG A 72 -20.73 -9.69 -3.64
CA ARG A 72 -19.63 -10.44 -2.99
C ARG A 72 -20.17 -11.43 -1.95
N LYS A 73 -21.16 -11.03 -1.14
CA LYS A 73 -21.79 -11.92 -0.16
C LYS A 73 -22.45 -13.13 -0.82
N ARG A 74 -23.14 -12.95 -1.96
CA ARG A 74 -23.70 -14.05 -2.75
C ARG A 74 -22.61 -14.96 -3.29
N GLN A 75 -21.52 -14.40 -3.81
CA GLN A 75 -20.36 -15.16 -4.29
C GLN A 75 -19.77 -16.04 -3.17
N ILE A 76 -19.58 -15.49 -1.98
CA ILE A 76 -19.06 -16.22 -0.83
C ILE A 76 -20.05 -17.34 -0.39
N ALA A 77 -21.34 -17.03 -0.37
CA ALA A 77 -22.36 -18.01 -0.01
C ALA A 77 -22.45 -19.18 -0.99
N SER A 78 -22.05 -19.00 -2.23
CA SER A 78 -22.07 -20.02 -3.30
C SER A 78 -20.77 -20.85 -3.41
N LEU A 79 -19.81 -20.68 -2.51
CA LEU A 79 -18.52 -21.43 -2.59
C LEU A 79 -18.69 -22.96 -2.61
N ASN A 80 -19.72 -23.48 -1.95
CA ASN A 80 -20.03 -24.90 -1.92
C ASN A 80 -20.99 -25.35 -3.06
N ASP A 81 -21.55 -24.39 -3.81
CA ASP A 81 -22.41 -24.64 -4.98
C ASP A 81 -22.09 -23.60 -6.07
N PRO A 82 -21.03 -23.81 -6.86
CA PRO A 82 -20.59 -22.87 -7.88
C PRO A 82 -21.66 -22.52 -8.95
N ALA A 83 -22.68 -23.36 -9.12
CA ALA A 83 -23.77 -23.08 -10.04
C ALA A 83 -24.65 -21.89 -9.61
N GLN A 84 -24.62 -21.57 -8.31
CA GLN A 84 -25.33 -20.42 -7.73
C GLN A 84 -24.46 -19.15 -7.67
N ALA A 85 -23.20 -19.23 -8.11
CA ALA A 85 -22.31 -18.07 -8.08
C ALA A 85 -22.88 -16.93 -8.95
N PRO A 86 -22.89 -15.68 -8.45
CA PRO A 86 -23.35 -14.56 -9.26
C PRO A 86 -22.36 -14.32 -10.40
N ARG A 87 -22.90 -14.03 -11.59
CA ARG A 87 -22.09 -13.61 -12.74
C ARG A 87 -21.74 -12.13 -12.63
N PRO A 88 -20.67 -11.65 -13.27
CA PRO A 88 -20.34 -10.23 -13.31
C PRO A 88 -21.52 -9.35 -13.77
N ASP A 89 -22.26 -9.80 -14.78
CA ASP A 89 -23.43 -9.10 -15.33
C ASP A 89 -24.62 -9.00 -14.36
N ASP A 90 -24.64 -9.77 -13.29
CA ASP A 90 -25.65 -9.69 -12.23
C ASP A 90 -25.45 -8.46 -11.33
N LEU A 91 -24.25 -7.85 -11.36
CA LEU A 91 -23.98 -6.63 -10.63
C LEU A 91 -24.58 -5.42 -11.36
N LYS A 92 -25.61 -4.83 -10.77
CA LYS A 92 -26.24 -3.63 -11.29
C LYS A 92 -25.92 -2.46 -10.36
N ILE A 93 -25.10 -1.55 -10.83
CA ILE A 93 -24.74 -0.29 -10.18
C ILE A 93 -24.83 0.79 -11.27
N SER A 94 -25.68 1.80 -11.06
CA SER A 94 -25.79 2.93 -11.98
C SER A 94 -24.58 3.88 -11.85
N ASP A 95 -24.36 4.71 -12.86
CA ASP A 95 -23.34 5.76 -12.78
C ASP A 95 -23.68 6.80 -11.72
N ASP A 96 -24.96 7.05 -11.46
CA ASP A 96 -25.38 7.95 -10.40
C ASP A 96 -25.05 7.41 -8.99
N GLU A 97 -25.22 6.10 -8.76
CA GLU A 97 -24.76 5.47 -7.51
C GLU A 97 -23.24 5.58 -7.36
N LEU A 98 -22.47 5.40 -8.45
CA LEU A 98 -21.04 5.60 -8.43
C LEU A 98 -20.65 7.05 -8.12
N ARG A 99 -21.33 8.04 -8.75
CA ARG A 99 -21.10 9.45 -8.47
C ARG A 99 -21.37 9.78 -7.01
N GLN A 100 -22.54 9.40 -6.49
CA GLN A 100 -22.91 9.63 -5.09
C GLN A 100 -21.91 9.03 -4.11
N SER A 101 -21.34 7.85 -4.43
CA SER A 101 -20.40 7.15 -3.56
C SER A 101 -19.09 7.89 -3.35
N VAL A 102 -18.61 8.67 -4.31
CA VAL A 102 -17.30 9.36 -4.25
C VAL A 102 -17.40 10.87 -4.05
N GLU A 103 -18.49 11.52 -4.47
CA GLU A 103 -18.63 12.99 -4.42
C GLU A 103 -18.61 13.56 -3.01
N GLY A 104 -19.32 12.91 -2.08
CA GLY A 104 -19.37 13.29 -0.67
C GLY A 104 -18.16 12.87 0.16
N ALA A 105 -17.25 12.09 -0.40
CA ALA A 105 -16.10 11.50 0.29
C ALA A 105 -14.78 11.84 -0.43
N GLN A 106 -14.25 10.94 -1.28
CA GLN A 106 -12.94 11.12 -1.90
C GLN A 106 -12.80 12.42 -2.68
N LEU A 107 -13.77 12.78 -3.53
CA LEU A 107 -13.70 14.01 -4.33
C LEU A 107 -13.81 15.28 -3.47
N LYS A 108 -14.62 15.23 -2.41
CA LYS A 108 -14.70 16.32 -1.44
C LYS A 108 -13.34 16.53 -0.77
N LEU A 109 -12.74 15.46 -0.24
CA LEU A 109 -11.47 15.53 0.46
C LEU A 109 -10.30 15.90 -0.46
N GLN A 110 -10.29 15.44 -1.71
CA GLN A 110 -9.31 15.89 -2.70
C GLN A 110 -9.32 17.41 -2.83
N ARG A 111 -10.50 18.02 -2.98
CA ARG A 111 -10.65 19.48 -3.09
C ARG A 111 -10.20 20.19 -1.81
N GLU A 112 -10.68 19.73 -0.67
CA GLU A 112 -10.40 20.36 0.62
C GLU A 112 -8.93 20.29 1.01
N ARG A 113 -8.24 19.20 0.65
CA ARG A 113 -6.82 18.95 0.99
C ARG A 113 -5.84 19.38 -0.12
N GLY A 114 -6.34 19.85 -1.26
CA GLY A 114 -5.50 20.28 -2.38
C GLY A 114 -4.78 19.15 -3.10
N THR A 115 -5.34 17.93 -3.10
CA THR A 115 -4.87 16.82 -3.91
C THR A 115 -5.38 16.97 -5.33
N SER A 116 -4.49 16.96 -6.32
CA SER A 116 -4.84 17.17 -7.72
C SER A 116 -5.34 15.90 -8.41
N LEU A 117 -4.83 14.74 -8.00
CA LEU A 117 -5.10 13.45 -8.61
C LEU A 117 -4.87 12.34 -7.60
N THR A 118 -5.70 11.30 -7.63
CA THR A 118 -5.48 10.06 -6.87
C THR A 118 -5.29 8.88 -7.83
N ILE A 119 -4.21 8.11 -7.64
CA ILE A 119 -4.05 6.79 -8.23
C ILE A 119 -4.93 5.84 -7.42
N PHE A 120 -5.95 5.30 -8.08
CA PHE A 120 -7.11 4.72 -7.43
C PHE A 120 -7.27 3.24 -7.74
N SER A 121 -7.44 2.42 -6.70
CA SER A 121 -7.58 0.97 -6.83
C SER A 121 -8.86 0.45 -6.17
N PRO A 122 -9.29 -0.78 -6.49
CA PRO A 122 -10.23 -1.49 -5.65
C PRO A 122 -9.73 -1.57 -4.21
N ARG A 123 -10.64 -1.65 -3.25
CA ARG A 123 -10.32 -1.73 -1.83
C ARG A 123 -9.47 -2.95 -1.50
N ALA A 124 -8.21 -2.76 -1.14
CA ALA A 124 -7.27 -3.86 -0.89
C ALA A 124 -7.75 -4.80 0.23
N SER A 125 -8.24 -4.26 1.35
CA SER A 125 -8.83 -5.08 2.45
C SER A 125 -10.05 -5.88 2.02
N GLY A 126 -10.75 -5.48 0.96
CA GLY A 126 -11.94 -6.16 0.43
C GLY A 126 -11.63 -7.32 -0.50
N MET A 127 -10.36 -7.46 -0.96
CA MET A 127 -10.03 -8.51 -1.93
C MET A 127 -10.17 -9.91 -1.35
N GLY A 128 -9.69 -10.15 -0.12
CA GLY A 128 -9.88 -11.43 0.57
C GLY A 128 -9.43 -12.62 -0.28
N HIS A 129 -8.18 -12.61 -0.76
CA HIS A 129 -7.63 -13.61 -1.68
C HIS A 129 -7.70 -15.05 -1.13
N HIS A 130 -7.72 -15.21 0.21
CA HIS A 130 -7.88 -16.49 0.90
C HIS A 130 -9.30 -17.05 0.84
N ILE A 131 -10.29 -16.27 0.36
CA ILE A 131 -11.70 -16.67 0.32
C ILE A 131 -11.99 -17.36 -1.02
N GLY A 132 -12.32 -18.65 -0.97
CA GLY A 132 -12.64 -19.45 -2.14
C GLY A 132 -11.40 -19.98 -2.86
N ASN A 133 -11.43 -19.94 -4.18
CA ASN A 133 -10.38 -20.44 -5.07
C ASN A 133 -9.98 -19.41 -6.14
N ALA A 134 -9.10 -19.81 -7.05
CA ALA A 134 -8.64 -18.94 -8.13
C ALA A 134 -9.79 -18.35 -8.96
N ALA A 135 -10.81 -19.14 -9.33
CA ALA A 135 -11.96 -18.64 -10.11
C ALA A 135 -12.78 -17.62 -9.32
N THR A 136 -12.92 -17.83 -7.99
CA THR A 136 -13.57 -16.87 -7.09
C THR A 136 -12.80 -15.55 -7.06
N SER A 137 -11.47 -15.62 -6.95
CA SER A 137 -10.59 -14.44 -6.94
C SER A 137 -10.60 -13.71 -8.29
N GLU A 138 -10.59 -14.45 -9.39
CA GLU A 138 -10.65 -13.90 -10.75
C GLU A 138 -11.94 -13.09 -10.98
N ALA A 139 -13.10 -13.69 -10.71
CA ALA A 139 -14.38 -13.02 -10.87
C ALA A 139 -14.48 -11.76 -9.99
N TRP A 140 -13.98 -11.82 -8.74
CA TRP A 140 -13.99 -10.69 -7.82
C TRP A 140 -13.05 -9.57 -8.24
N SER A 141 -11.81 -9.91 -8.64
CA SER A 141 -10.85 -8.92 -9.14
C SER A 141 -11.36 -8.22 -10.38
N ARG A 142 -11.93 -8.98 -11.33
CA ARG A 142 -12.48 -8.43 -12.57
C ARG A 142 -13.62 -7.42 -12.29
N VAL A 143 -14.61 -7.81 -11.51
CA VAL A 143 -15.73 -6.93 -11.15
C VAL A 143 -15.25 -5.67 -10.44
N SER A 144 -14.29 -5.80 -9.53
CA SER A 144 -13.75 -4.67 -8.78
C SER A 144 -12.93 -3.72 -9.68
N ASN A 145 -12.11 -4.26 -10.58
CA ASN A 145 -11.33 -3.47 -11.54
C ASN A 145 -12.26 -2.74 -12.54
N ASP A 146 -13.31 -3.40 -13.01
CA ASP A 146 -14.29 -2.78 -13.92
C ASP A 146 -15.01 -1.58 -13.27
N LEU A 147 -15.28 -1.62 -11.96
CA LEU A 147 -15.81 -0.48 -11.23
C LEU A 147 -14.82 0.69 -11.13
N ILE A 148 -13.54 0.40 -10.92
CA ILE A 148 -12.50 1.45 -10.95
C ILE A 148 -12.42 2.06 -12.36
N HIS A 149 -12.48 1.28 -13.41
CA HIS A 149 -12.50 1.80 -14.78
C HIS A 149 -13.67 2.74 -15.02
N ARG A 150 -14.87 2.39 -14.56
CA ARG A 150 -16.05 3.28 -14.64
C ARG A 150 -15.82 4.60 -13.89
N LEU A 151 -15.26 4.55 -12.66
CA LEU A 151 -14.97 5.75 -11.89
C LEU A 151 -13.92 6.65 -12.55
N THR A 152 -12.86 6.06 -13.13
CA THR A 152 -11.84 6.82 -13.84
C THR A 152 -12.37 7.43 -15.14
N THR A 153 -13.39 6.81 -15.74
CA THR A 153 -14.11 7.34 -16.90
C THR A 153 -15.06 8.48 -16.51
N LEU A 154 -15.76 8.36 -15.37
CA LEU A 154 -16.67 9.39 -14.86
C LEU A 154 -15.92 10.62 -14.33
N TYR A 155 -14.73 10.41 -13.74
CA TYR A 155 -13.92 11.45 -13.11
C TYR A 155 -12.46 11.42 -13.58
N PRO A 156 -12.22 11.60 -14.90
CA PRO A 156 -10.87 11.45 -15.47
C PRO A 156 -9.88 12.48 -14.95
N SER A 157 -10.34 13.63 -14.46
CA SER A 157 -9.47 14.65 -13.86
C SER A 157 -9.06 14.35 -12.42
N ASN A 158 -9.74 13.41 -11.75
CA ASN A 158 -9.54 13.13 -10.35
C ASN A 158 -8.88 11.77 -10.08
N PHE A 159 -9.15 10.77 -10.93
CA PHE A 159 -8.72 9.39 -10.71
C PHE A 159 -7.99 8.80 -11.91
N VAL A 160 -6.95 8.02 -11.63
CA VAL A 160 -6.29 7.10 -12.57
C VAL A 160 -6.26 5.72 -11.96
N GLY A 161 -6.60 4.69 -12.73
CA GLY A 161 -6.76 3.33 -12.21
C GLY A 161 -5.45 2.56 -12.04
N VAL A 162 -5.39 1.78 -10.96
CA VAL A 162 -4.50 0.63 -10.78
C VAL A 162 -5.32 -0.58 -10.38
N CYS A 163 -4.89 -1.78 -10.78
CA CYS A 163 -5.68 -2.98 -10.60
C CYS A 163 -5.33 -3.76 -9.33
N GLN A 164 -6.31 -4.50 -8.83
CA GLN A 164 -6.08 -5.65 -7.96
C GLN A 164 -5.96 -6.91 -8.82
N LEU A 165 -5.05 -7.80 -8.45
CA LEU A 165 -4.75 -9.01 -9.18
C LEU A 165 -5.50 -10.23 -8.59
N PRO A 166 -5.90 -11.20 -9.42
CA PRO A 166 -6.65 -12.39 -8.98
C PRO A 166 -5.76 -13.43 -8.29
N GLN A 167 -5.00 -13.01 -7.28
CA GLN A 167 -4.18 -13.91 -6.50
C GLN A 167 -5.03 -14.88 -5.67
N SER A 168 -4.51 -16.06 -5.41
CA SER A 168 -5.18 -17.08 -4.59
C SER A 168 -4.14 -17.97 -3.91
N PRO A 169 -4.34 -18.38 -2.65
CA PRO A 169 -3.39 -19.23 -1.93
C PRO A 169 -3.06 -20.51 -2.69
N GLY A 170 -1.78 -20.88 -2.72
CA GLY A 170 -1.30 -22.08 -3.40
C GLY A 170 -1.32 -22.01 -4.93
N VAL A 171 -1.68 -20.87 -5.52
CA VAL A 171 -1.71 -20.66 -6.97
C VAL A 171 -0.56 -19.73 -7.37
N ALA A 172 0.24 -20.17 -8.33
CA ALA A 172 1.36 -19.35 -8.81
C ALA A 172 0.86 -18.01 -9.38
N PRO A 173 1.53 -16.88 -9.08
CA PRO A 173 1.10 -15.54 -9.53
C PRO A 173 1.03 -15.36 -11.05
N ALA A 174 1.54 -16.30 -11.82
CA ALA A 174 1.41 -16.35 -13.29
C ALA A 174 -0.06 -16.29 -13.76
N ASN A 175 -1.03 -16.75 -12.95
CA ASN A 175 -2.46 -16.64 -13.24
C ASN A 175 -2.95 -15.19 -13.34
N CYS A 176 -2.22 -14.25 -12.75
CA CYS A 176 -2.57 -12.84 -12.73
C CYS A 176 -2.23 -12.09 -14.04
N ARG A 177 -1.43 -12.70 -14.94
CA ARG A 177 -0.91 -12.03 -16.14
C ARG A 177 -2.01 -11.52 -17.08
N ALA A 178 -3.03 -12.34 -17.32
CA ALA A 178 -4.12 -11.99 -18.23
C ALA A 178 -4.93 -10.79 -17.71
N GLU A 179 -5.25 -10.76 -16.43
CA GLU A 179 -5.98 -9.63 -15.83
C GLU A 179 -5.13 -8.36 -15.78
N LEU A 180 -3.84 -8.47 -15.45
CA LEU A 180 -2.92 -7.33 -15.52
C LEU A 180 -2.87 -6.74 -16.95
N GLU A 181 -2.71 -7.59 -17.95
CA GLU A 181 -2.67 -7.17 -19.35
C GLU A 181 -3.98 -6.50 -19.78
N ARG A 182 -5.13 -7.08 -19.45
CA ARG A 182 -6.45 -6.49 -19.69
C ARG A 182 -6.59 -5.12 -19.04
N CYS A 183 -6.25 -5.01 -17.76
CA CYS A 183 -6.37 -3.75 -17.03
C CYS A 183 -5.50 -2.64 -17.65
N VAL A 184 -4.29 -2.98 -18.07
CA VAL A 184 -3.38 -1.98 -18.66
C VAL A 184 -3.73 -1.64 -20.10
N LYS A 185 -4.03 -2.64 -20.94
CA LYS A 185 -4.26 -2.43 -22.39
C LYS A 185 -5.68 -1.99 -22.71
N GLU A 186 -6.69 -2.53 -22.02
CA GLU A 186 -8.09 -2.27 -22.32
C GLU A 186 -8.72 -1.21 -21.41
N LEU A 187 -8.36 -1.22 -20.09
CA LEU A 187 -8.92 -0.27 -19.13
C LEU A 187 -8.04 0.97 -18.90
N GLY A 188 -6.84 1.00 -19.47
CA GLY A 188 -5.93 2.15 -19.36
C GLY A 188 -5.28 2.32 -17.97
N PHE A 189 -5.20 1.26 -17.19
CA PHE A 189 -4.59 1.30 -15.86
C PHE A 189 -3.07 1.45 -15.94
N ILE A 190 -2.49 2.04 -14.90
CA ILE A 190 -1.08 2.45 -14.90
C ILE A 190 -0.19 1.67 -13.92
N GLY A 191 -0.76 0.70 -13.20
CA GLY A 191 -0.07 -0.11 -12.20
C GLY A 191 -0.97 -1.20 -11.62
N CYS A 192 -0.45 -1.93 -10.65
CA CYS A 192 -1.19 -2.96 -9.93
C CYS A 192 -0.81 -3.01 -8.45
N ASN A 193 -1.66 -3.65 -7.64
CA ASN A 193 -1.33 -4.05 -6.28
C ASN A 193 -0.93 -5.52 -6.25
N LEU A 194 0.12 -5.83 -5.50
CA LEU A 194 0.67 -7.18 -5.30
C LEU A 194 0.50 -7.55 -3.82
N ASN A 195 -0.29 -8.59 -3.56
CA ASN A 195 -0.44 -9.10 -2.20
C ASN A 195 0.70 -10.09 -1.89
N PRO A 196 1.61 -9.79 -0.94
CA PRO A 196 2.71 -10.68 -0.58
C PRO A 196 2.26 -11.92 0.18
N ASP A 197 1.03 -11.91 0.73
CA ASP A 197 0.43 -13.00 1.47
C ASP A 197 -1.04 -13.22 1.09
N PRO A 198 -1.32 -13.85 -0.05
CA PRO A 198 -2.69 -14.16 -0.44
C PRO A 198 -3.38 -15.14 0.52
N SER A 199 -2.64 -15.82 1.43
CA SER A 199 -3.16 -16.77 2.39
C SER A 199 -3.81 -16.16 3.64
N GLY A 200 -4.02 -14.84 3.67
CA GLY A 200 -4.80 -14.18 4.73
C GLY A 200 -4.10 -14.10 6.08
N GLY A 201 -2.82 -13.83 6.11
CA GLY A 201 -2.03 -13.68 7.35
C GLY A 201 -1.31 -14.96 7.78
N HIS A 202 -1.31 -16.00 6.94
CA HIS A 202 -0.68 -17.28 7.27
C HIS A 202 0.66 -17.52 6.59
N TRP A 203 1.05 -16.68 5.63
CA TRP A 203 2.34 -16.70 4.93
C TRP A 203 2.70 -18.09 4.37
N ARG A 204 1.74 -18.75 3.70
CA ARG A 204 1.89 -20.10 3.16
C ARG A 204 2.46 -20.15 1.76
N ASP A 205 2.38 -19.04 1.05
CA ASP A 205 2.80 -18.92 -0.34
C ASP A 205 4.28 -18.54 -0.43
N PRO A 206 4.94 -18.80 -1.58
CA PRO A 206 6.32 -18.41 -1.80
C PRO A 206 6.51 -16.89 -1.67
N PRO A 207 7.67 -16.45 -1.14
CA PRO A 207 7.96 -15.02 -0.99
C PRO A 207 7.97 -14.30 -2.34
N LEU A 208 7.76 -12.97 -2.32
CA LEU A 208 7.76 -12.10 -3.51
C LEU A 208 9.01 -12.28 -4.41
N THR A 209 10.08 -12.81 -3.88
CA THR A 209 11.37 -12.98 -4.58
C THR A 209 11.57 -14.39 -5.12
N ASP A 210 10.60 -15.28 -4.94
CA ASP A 210 10.61 -16.62 -5.53
C ASP A 210 10.38 -16.56 -7.05
N ARG A 211 10.95 -17.54 -7.77
CA ARG A 211 10.83 -17.59 -9.24
C ARG A 211 9.40 -17.79 -9.75
N SER A 212 8.49 -18.28 -8.92
CA SER A 212 7.06 -18.37 -9.26
C SER A 212 6.42 -17.00 -9.54
N TRP A 213 7.00 -15.90 -9.02
CA TRP A 213 6.57 -14.53 -9.28
C TRP A 213 7.13 -13.95 -10.59
N TYR A 214 8.19 -14.54 -11.15
CA TYR A 214 8.86 -13.98 -12.32
C TYR A 214 7.93 -13.73 -13.52
N PRO A 215 6.98 -14.63 -13.85
CA PRO A 215 6.07 -14.37 -14.99
C PRO A 215 5.22 -13.11 -14.83
N ILE A 216 4.86 -12.70 -13.59
CA ILE A 216 4.14 -11.44 -13.38
C ILE A 216 5.08 -10.24 -13.45
N TYR A 217 6.31 -10.36 -12.95
CA TYR A 217 7.31 -9.30 -13.06
C TYR A 217 7.74 -9.06 -14.51
N GLU A 218 7.90 -10.11 -15.30
CA GLU A 218 8.12 -10.01 -16.75
C GLU A 218 6.99 -9.21 -17.43
N LYS A 219 5.74 -9.52 -17.08
CA LYS A 219 4.58 -8.81 -17.62
C LYS A 219 4.52 -7.34 -17.13
N MET A 220 4.86 -7.06 -15.90
CA MET A 220 4.94 -5.68 -15.39
C MET A 220 6.01 -4.86 -16.11
N VAL A 221 7.18 -5.46 -16.37
CA VAL A 221 8.27 -4.82 -17.12
C VAL A 221 7.87 -4.61 -18.58
N GLU A 222 7.26 -5.63 -19.22
CA GLU A 222 6.74 -5.53 -20.61
C GLU A 222 5.74 -4.38 -20.77
N LEU A 223 4.84 -4.25 -19.81
CA LEU A 223 3.79 -3.23 -19.80
C LEU A 223 4.26 -1.87 -19.27
N ASP A 224 5.48 -1.80 -18.74
CA ASP A 224 6.06 -0.62 -18.09
C ASP A 224 5.18 -0.05 -16.98
N VAL A 225 4.77 -0.90 -16.04
CA VAL A 225 3.93 -0.54 -14.89
C VAL A 225 4.60 -0.91 -13.57
N PRO A 226 4.48 -0.08 -12.52
CA PRO A 226 4.92 -0.41 -11.17
C PRO A 226 3.89 -1.29 -10.46
N GLY A 227 4.32 -1.91 -9.34
CA GLY A 227 3.45 -2.58 -8.38
C GLY A 227 3.57 -1.99 -6.98
N MET A 228 2.44 -1.82 -6.29
CA MET A 228 2.42 -1.53 -4.87
C MET A 228 2.25 -2.84 -4.11
N ILE A 229 3.12 -3.08 -3.15
CA ILE A 229 2.99 -4.23 -2.24
C ILE A 229 1.86 -3.92 -1.27
N HIS A 230 0.80 -4.73 -1.27
CA HIS A 230 -0.32 -4.45 -0.39
C HIS A 230 -1.03 -5.74 0.01
N VAL A 231 -0.94 -6.12 1.28
CA VAL A 231 -1.72 -7.26 1.81
C VAL A 231 -3.22 -6.94 1.79
N SER A 232 -4.05 -7.96 1.79
CA SER A 232 -5.50 -7.80 1.89
C SER A 232 -6.01 -8.12 3.31
N ALA A 233 -7.27 -8.54 3.44
CA ALA A 233 -7.81 -8.99 4.72
C ALA A 233 -7.02 -10.18 5.29
N SER A 234 -7.10 -10.34 6.61
CA SER A 234 -6.55 -11.50 7.33
C SER A 234 -7.67 -12.24 8.07
N ASP A 235 -7.64 -13.56 8.03
CA ASP A 235 -8.43 -14.46 8.87
C ASP A 235 -7.59 -15.10 9.99
N ASN A 236 -6.30 -14.77 10.07
CA ASN A 236 -5.43 -15.19 11.15
C ASN A 236 -5.78 -14.42 12.43
N PRO A 237 -6.22 -15.09 13.51
CA PRO A 237 -6.65 -14.44 14.74
C PRO A 237 -5.53 -13.69 15.47
N ASN A 238 -4.26 -13.92 15.11
CA ASN A 238 -3.11 -13.23 15.70
C ASN A 238 -2.86 -11.83 15.12
N PHE A 239 -3.54 -11.47 14.01
CA PHE A 239 -3.32 -10.20 13.35
C PHE A 239 -4.58 -9.34 13.31
N HIS A 240 -4.48 -8.14 13.84
CA HIS A 240 -5.37 -7.08 13.40
C HIS A 240 -4.96 -6.64 11.99
N ALA A 241 -5.88 -6.66 11.03
CA ALA A 241 -5.55 -6.47 9.60
C ALA A 241 -4.74 -5.19 9.36
N THR A 242 -5.31 -4.02 9.63
CA THR A 242 -4.66 -2.72 9.36
C THR A 242 -3.58 -2.35 10.37
N GLY A 243 -3.73 -2.76 11.64
CA GLY A 243 -2.80 -2.38 12.72
C GLY A 243 -1.56 -3.28 12.84
N ALA A 244 -1.57 -4.47 12.24
CA ALA A 244 -0.45 -5.41 12.35
C ALA A 244 -0.12 -6.07 11.01
N HIS A 245 -1.09 -6.72 10.34
CA HIS A 245 -0.81 -7.49 9.12
C HIS A 245 -0.25 -6.61 7.99
N TYR A 246 -0.79 -5.40 7.80
CA TYR A 246 -0.30 -4.44 6.80
C TYR A 246 1.16 -4.09 7.07
N ILE A 247 1.46 -3.60 8.27
CA ILE A 247 2.80 -3.16 8.66
C ILE A 247 3.83 -4.30 8.61
N ASN A 248 3.41 -5.52 8.98
CA ASN A 248 4.25 -6.71 8.88
C ASN A 248 4.51 -7.10 7.43
N GLY A 249 3.51 -7.00 6.55
CA GLY A 249 3.63 -7.28 5.12
C GLY A 249 4.67 -6.39 4.45
N ASP A 250 4.59 -5.09 4.70
CA ASP A 250 5.51 -4.08 4.18
C ASP A 250 6.95 -4.33 4.63
N THR A 251 7.11 -4.56 5.93
CA THR A 251 8.42 -4.84 6.54
C THR A 251 9.03 -6.13 6.01
N THR A 252 8.21 -7.18 5.86
CA THR A 252 8.63 -8.48 5.32
C THR A 252 9.06 -8.37 3.87
N ALA A 253 8.30 -7.66 3.04
CA ALA A 253 8.63 -7.45 1.64
C ALA A 253 9.99 -6.76 1.46
N PHE A 254 10.26 -5.71 2.24
CA PHE A 254 11.57 -5.04 2.19
C PHE A 254 12.72 -5.97 2.52
N MET A 255 12.57 -6.81 3.56
CA MET A 255 13.62 -7.78 3.92
C MET A 255 13.80 -8.84 2.85
N GLN A 256 12.73 -9.32 2.20
CA GLN A 256 12.82 -10.23 1.07
C GLN A 256 13.64 -9.62 -0.08
N PHE A 257 13.43 -8.34 -0.40
CA PHE A 257 14.18 -7.65 -1.44
C PHE A 257 15.69 -7.54 -1.12
N ILE A 258 16.03 -7.26 0.14
CA ILE A 258 17.44 -7.23 0.57
C ILE A 258 18.12 -8.60 0.34
N THR A 259 17.42 -9.69 0.61
CA THR A 259 17.99 -11.04 0.58
C THR A 259 18.01 -11.69 -0.80
N SER A 260 17.48 -11.05 -1.82
CA SER A 260 17.30 -11.62 -3.15
C SER A 260 18.11 -10.92 -4.24
N ASP A 261 18.11 -11.52 -5.42
CA ASP A 261 18.69 -10.96 -6.64
C ASP A 261 17.60 -10.43 -7.61
N LEU A 262 16.37 -10.23 -7.13
CA LEU A 262 15.22 -9.82 -7.93
C LEU A 262 15.53 -8.63 -8.86
N PHE A 263 16.12 -7.57 -8.33
CA PHE A 263 16.40 -6.36 -9.11
C PHE A 263 17.67 -6.46 -9.97
N ARG A 264 18.48 -7.50 -9.81
CA ARG A 264 19.49 -7.85 -10.80
C ARG A 264 18.84 -8.51 -12.02
N ASP A 265 17.85 -9.38 -11.77
CA ASP A 265 17.12 -10.09 -12.82
C ASP A 265 16.08 -9.16 -13.52
N PHE A 266 15.53 -8.20 -12.80
CA PHE A 266 14.57 -7.20 -13.30
C PHE A 266 15.00 -5.76 -12.96
N PRO A 267 15.99 -5.20 -13.64
CA PRO A 267 16.57 -3.88 -13.26
C PRO A 267 15.63 -2.69 -13.47
N THR A 268 14.58 -2.84 -14.24
CA THR A 268 13.57 -1.79 -14.51
C THR A 268 12.27 -1.98 -13.73
N LEU A 269 12.13 -3.09 -12.99
CA LEU A 269 10.96 -3.32 -12.13
C LEU A 269 10.91 -2.27 -11.01
N ARG A 270 9.75 -1.68 -10.77
CA ARG A 270 9.50 -0.68 -9.74
C ARG A 270 8.48 -1.19 -8.76
N LEU A 271 8.83 -1.23 -7.47
CA LEU A 271 7.96 -1.69 -6.40
C LEU A 271 7.82 -0.61 -5.33
N ILE A 272 6.59 -0.40 -4.88
CA ILE A 272 6.24 0.58 -3.86
C ILE A 272 5.86 -0.19 -2.60
N ILE A 273 6.46 0.16 -1.47
CA ILE A 273 6.11 -0.36 -0.15
C ILE A 273 5.29 0.73 0.55
N PRO A 274 4.00 0.48 0.83
CA PRO A 274 3.11 1.47 1.39
C PRO A 274 3.33 1.68 2.91
N HIS A 275 2.48 2.50 3.52
CA HIS A 275 2.44 2.80 4.96
C HIS A 275 3.81 3.22 5.50
N GLY A 276 4.51 4.09 4.75
CA GLY A 276 5.86 4.54 5.09
C GLY A 276 6.91 3.44 5.10
N GLY A 277 6.62 2.27 4.51
CA GLY A 277 7.49 1.10 4.54
C GLY A 277 7.37 0.26 5.81
N GLY A 278 6.26 0.36 6.52
CA GLY A 278 6.04 -0.36 7.77
C GLY A 278 7.05 0.04 8.84
N ALA A 279 7.78 -0.92 9.42
CA ALA A 279 8.81 -0.66 10.43
C ALA A 279 10.20 -0.30 9.84
N VAL A 280 10.35 -0.25 8.51
CA VAL A 280 11.64 -0.10 7.83
C VAL A 280 12.37 1.21 8.19
N PRO A 281 11.76 2.39 8.12
CA PRO A 281 12.45 3.63 8.44
C PRO A 281 12.94 3.68 9.90
N TYR A 282 12.16 3.15 10.82
CA TYR A 282 12.51 3.09 12.24
C TYR A 282 13.73 2.17 12.49
N HIS A 283 13.84 1.08 11.73
CA HIS A 283 14.92 0.09 11.84
C HIS A 283 15.97 0.19 10.72
N TRP A 284 16.10 1.35 10.08
CA TRP A 284 16.98 1.56 8.93
C TRP A 284 18.43 1.06 9.14
N GLY A 285 19.00 1.35 10.32
CA GLY A 285 20.33 0.87 10.69
C GLY A 285 20.46 -0.65 10.75
N ARG A 286 19.38 -1.34 11.21
CA ARG A 286 19.32 -2.80 11.23
C ARG A 286 19.42 -3.39 9.82
N TYR A 287 18.63 -2.85 8.87
CA TYR A 287 18.63 -3.34 7.49
C TYR A 287 19.95 -3.09 6.77
N ARG A 288 20.59 -1.94 7.04
CA ARG A 288 21.94 -1.66 6.54
C ARG A 288 22.97 -2.67 7.07
N GLY A 289 22.95 -2.94 8.37
CA GLY A 289 23.84 -3.92 9.00
C GLY A 289 23.61 -5.32 8.47
N LEU A 290 22.36 -5.78 8.37
CA LEU A 290 22.04 -7.10 7.84
C LEU A 290 22.46 -7.24 6.36
N ALA A 291 22.27 -6.22 5.53
CA ALA A 291 22.74 -6.25 4.14
C ALA A 291 24.27 -6.43 4.08
N GLN A 292 25.00 -5.73 4.94
CA GLN A 292 26.47 -5.86 5.05
C GLN A 292 26.88 -7.26 5.51
N ASP A 293 26.28 -7.78 6.58
CA ASP A 293 26.59 -9.10 7.15
C ASP A 293 26.36 -10.24 6.14
N MET A 294 25.29 -10.11 5.35
CA MET A 294 24.93 -11.04 4.28
C MET A 294 25.72 -10.80 2.98
N LYS A 295 26.63 -9.83 2.94
CA LYS A 295 27.38 -9.43 1.74
C LYS A 295 26.47 -9.05 0.56
N ARG A 296 25.35 -8.43 0.86
CA ARG A 296 24.40 -7.89 -0.13
C ARG A 296 24.84 -6.48 -0.58
N PRO A 297 24.41 -6.03 -1.75
CA PRO A 297 24.65 -4.67 -2.18
C PRO A 297 24.12 -3.63 -1.15
N PRO A 298 24.74 -2.44 -1.09
CA PRO A 298 24.23 -1.36 -0.24
C PRO A 298 22.76 -1.03 -0.53
N LEU A 299 22.00 -0.58 0.48
CA LEU A 299 20.58 -0.23 0.32
C LEU A 299 20.35 0.86 -0.75
N THR A 300 21.33 1.73 -1.00
CA THR A 300 21.29 2.71 -2.10
C THR A 300 21.15 2.07 -3.48
N GLN A 301 21.62 0.85 -3.67
CA GLN A 301 21.39 0.10 -4.90
C GLN A 301 19.96 -0.45 -4.96
N LEU A 302 19.46 -0.99 -3.85
CA LEU A 302 18.07 -1.46 -3.74
C LEU A 302 17.07 -0.34 -4.03
N LEU A 303 17.35 0.86 -3.54
CA LEU A 303 16.51 2.04 -3.72
C LEU A 303 16.37 2.53 -5.18
N ARG A 304 17.09 1.95 -6.12
CA ARG A 304 16.82 2.22 -7.56
C ARG A 304 15.46 1.68 -8.01
N ASN A 305 14.93 0.68 -7.31
CA ASN A 305 13.75 -0.08 -7.68
C ASN A 305 12.64 -0.03 -6.63
N VAL A 306 12.97 0.42 -5.39
CA VAL A 306 12.05 0.39 -4.25
C VAL A 306 11.73 1.81 -3.80
N TYR A 307 10.43 2.07 -3.64
CA TYR A 307 9.88 3.34 -3.23
C TYR A 307 9.02 3.16 -2.00
N PHE A 308 8.81 4.24 -1.25
CA PHE A 308 7.97 4.26 -0.05
C PHE A 308 6.89 5.32 -0.21
N ASP A 309 5.74 5.11 0.39
CA ASP A 309 4.70 6.13 0.41
C ASP A 309 4.67 6.92 1.74
N THR A 310 3.80 7.92 1.81
CA THR A 310 3.63 8.78 2.99
C THR A 310 2.38 8.45 3.79
N CYS A 311 1.81 7.27 3.67
CA CYS A 311 0.66 6.83 4.47
C CYS A 311 1.06 6.58 5.94
N VAL A 312 1.57 7.62 6.59
CA VAL A 312 1.98 7.65 8.00
C VAL A 312 1.21 8.77 8.69
N TYR A 313 0.40 8.43 9.66
CA TYR A 313 -0.64 9.30 10.19
C TYR A 313 -0.19 10.17 11.39
N HIS A 314 1.09 10.56 11.43
CA HIS A 314 1.62 11.49 12.42
C HIS A 314 2.93 12.14 11.98
N GLN A 315 3.17 13.39 12.44
CA GLN A 315 4.32 14.19 12.04
C GLN A 315 5.68 13.52 12.35
N PRO A 316 5.95 12.99 13.57
CA PRO A 316 7.25 12.37 13.86
C PRO A 316 7.61 11.20 12.97
N GLY A 317 6.61 10.44 12.50
CA GLY A 317 6.83 9.34 11.56
C GLY A 317 7.24 9.84 10.18
N ILE A 318 6.60 10.88 9.67
CA ILE A 318 6.98 11.54 8.41
C ILE A 318 8.38 12.17 8.53
N ASP A 319 8.70 12.83 9.64
CA ASP A 319 10.02 13.42 9.87
C ASP A 319 11.12 12.33 9.88
N LEU A 320 10.84 11.17 10.46
CA LEU A 320 11.77 10.05 10.41
C LEU A 320 11.91 9.49 8.99
N LEU A 321 10.80 9.23 8.31
CA LEU A 321 10.80 8.71 6.93
C LEU A 321 11.64 9.60 6.01
N THR A 322 11.37 10.91 6.01
CA THR A 322 12.05 11.88 5.13
C THR A 322 13.51 12.13 5.52
N ARG A 323 13.92 11.78 6.75
CA ARG A 323 15.31 11.85 7.19
C ARG A 323 16.14 10.66 6.75
N VAL A 324 15.56 9.45 6.72
CA VAL A 324 16.31 8.21 6.46
C VAL A 324 16.17 7.70 5.04
N VAL A 325 15.05 7.98 4.38
CA VAL A 325 14.80 7.61 2.98
C VAL A 325 15.05 8.81 2.08
N PRO A 326 15.82 8.68 1.00
CA PRO A 326 16.02 9.77 0.05
C PRO A 326 14.68 10.27 -0.53
N ALA A 327 14.53 11.59 -0.69
CA ALA A 327 13.31 12.19 -1.24
C ALA A 327 12.93 11.63 -2.61
N ASP A 328 13.91 11.21 -3.42
CA ASP A 328 13.67 10.54 -4.72
C ASP A 328 12.94 9.20 -4.62
N ASN A 329 12.88 8.59 -3.44
CA ASN A 329 12.25 7.30 -3.19
C ASN A 329 10.95 7.40 -2.37
N ILE A 330 10.44 8.61 -2.17
CA ILE A 330 9.21 8.84 -1.41
C ILE A 330 8.12 9.35 -2.36
N LEU A 331 6.94 8.74 -2.30
CA LEU A 331 5.73 9.10 -3.04
C LEU A 331 4.70 9.65 -2.07
N PHE A 332 4.07 10.77 -2.43
CA PHE A 332 2.94 11.25 -1.63
C PHE A 332 1.76 10.28 -1.72
N ALA A 333 1.17 10.00 -0.56
CA ALA A 333 0.02 9.12 -0.42
C ALA A 333 -0.78 9.45 0.85
N SER A 334 -2.10 9.27 0.78
CA SER A 334 -2.97 9.54 1.91
C SER A 334 -3.79 8.36 2.38
N GLU A 335 -4.13 7.44 1.48
CA GLU A 335 -5.13 6.40 1.75
C GLU A 335 -6.41 7.00 2.35
N MET A 336 -6.80 8.19 1.86
CA MET A 336 -7.96 8.93 2.41
C MET A 336 -9.22 8.07 2.38
N VAL A 337 -10.03 8.18 3.45
CA VAL A 337 -11.21 7.33 3.69
C VAL A 337 -10.84 5.84 3.79
N GLY A 338 -9.58 5.54 4.10
CA GLY A 338 -9.02 4.18 4.14
C GLY A 338 -8.97 3.57 5.53
N ALA A 339 -7.75 3.15 5.94
CA ALA A 339 -7.52 2.34 7.14
C ALA A 339 -7.77 3.08 8.46
N VAL A 340 -7.40 4.36 8.54
CA VAL A 340 -7.57 5.19 9.74
C VAL A 340 -8.48 6.35 9.40
N ARG A 341 -9.57 6.47 10.13
CA ARG A 341 -10.60 7.50 9.93
C ARG A 341 -10.81 8.27 11.22
N GLY A 342 -11.25 9.50 11.08
CA GLY A 342 -11.61 10.34 12.21
C GLY A 342 -10.64 11.48 12.44
N VAL A 343 -10.99 12.29 13.44
CA VAL A 343 -10.21 13.46 13.85
C VAL A 343 -9.35 13.07 15.04
N ASP A 344 -8.07 13.36 14.94
CA ASP A 344 -7.11 13.20 16.02
C ASP A 344 -7.44 14.19 17.16
N PRO A 345 -7.75 13.72 18.36
CA PRO A 345 -8.11 14.60 19.47
C PRO A 345 -6.94 15.48 19.96
N GLU A 346 -5.70 15.11 19.67
CA GLU A 346 -4.53 15.88 20.06
C GLU A 346 -4.30 17.09 19.15
N THR A 347 -4.63 16.96 17.88
CA THR A 347 -4.35 17.99 16.86
C THR A 347 -5.61 18.66 16.30
N GLY A 348 -6.78 18.07 16.50
CA GLY A 348 -8.04 18.52 15.90
C GLY A 348 -8.13 18.33 14.37
N GLN A 349 -7.21 17.55 13.78
CA GLN A 349 -7.13 17.32 12.34
C GLN A 349 -7.45 15.85 12.00
N SER A 350 -7.89 15.60 10.77
CA SER A 350 -8.10 14.22 10.30
C SER A 350 -6.78 13.46 10.25
N PHE A 351 -6.75 12.22 10.77
CA PHE A 351 -5.56 11.38 10.73
C PHE A 351 -5.06 11.17 9.30
N ASP A 352 -5.95 10.90 8.36
CA ASP A 352 -5.66 10.60 6.95
C ASP A 352 -5.40 11.83 6.06
N ASP A 353 -5.30 13.03 6.65
CA ASP A 353 -4.80 14.22 5.96
C ASP A 353 -3.26 14.26 6.00
N THR A 354 -2.65 13.33 5.29
CA THR A 354 -1.19 13.15 5.28
C THR A 354 -0.44 14.29 4.58
N LYS A 355 -1.13 15.05 3.72
CA LYS A 355 -0.50 16.21 3.03
C LYS A 355 0.03 17.24 4.05
N ARG A 356 -0.71 17.52 5.09
CA ARG A 356 -0.29 18.47 6.15
C ARG A 356 1.02 18.08 6.82
N TYR A 357 1.32 16.78 6.92
CA TYR A 357 2.57 16.32 7.51
C TYR A 357 3.78 16.57 6.59
N ILE A 358 3.59 16.44 5.26
CA ILE A 358 4.64 16.79 4.29
C ILE A 358 4.80 18.31 4.22
N ASP A 359 3.71 19.07 4.27
CA ASP A 359 3.75 20.54 4.34
C ASP A 359 4.45 21.03 5.62
N GLY A 360 4.24 20.36 6.75
CA GLY A 360 4.86 20.66 8.04
C GLY A 360 6.30 20.15 8.20
N ALA A 361 6.77 19.25 7.33
CA ALA A 361 8.12 18.72 7.42
C ALA A 361 9.17 19.73 6.99
N SER A 362 10.34 19.71 7.65
CA SER A 362 11.49 20.56 7.30
C SER A 362 12.19 20.03 6.05
N LEU A 363 11.56 20.22 4.89
CA LEU A 363 12.04 19.75 3.60
C LEU A 363 12.40 20.93 2.69
N PRO A 364 13.49 20.83 1.89
CA PRO A 364 13.72 21.72 0.77
C PRO A 364 12.54 21.67 -0.21
N GLU A 365 12.27 22.78 -0.88
CA GLU A 365 11.17 22.86 -1.86
C GLU A 365 11.31 21.83 -2.99
N GLU A 366 12.54 21.56 -3.44
CA GLU A 366 12.82 20.52 -4.43
C GLU A 366 12.37 19.13 -3.93
N ALA A 367 12.70 18.78 -2.69
CA ALA A 367 12.31 17.49 -2.10
C ALA A 367 10.77 17.39 -1.99
N ARG A 368 10.11 18.48 -1.63
CA ARG A 368 8.64 18.55 -1.54
C ARG A 368 7.98 18.33 -2.90
N ARG A 369 8.48 18.98 -3.97
CA ARG A 369 7.99 18.77 -5.35
C ARG A 369 8.19 17.32 -5.80
N LYS A 370 9.35 16.73 -5.51
CA LYS A 370 9.62 15.30 -5.81
C LYS A 370 8.60 14.41 -5.15
N ILE A 371 8.36 14.57 -3.85
CA ILE A 371 7.42 13.77 -3.07
C ILE A 371 5.99 13.94 -3.60
N PHE A 372 5.54 15.18 -3.84
CA PHE A 372 4.17 15.43 -4.24
C PHE A 372 3.83 15.01 -5.68
N ALA A 373 4.79 15.05 -6.61
CA ALA A 373 4.45 14.79 -8.01
C ALA A 373 5.57 14.14 -8.85
N GLU A 374 6.81 14.65 -8.80
CA GLU A 374 7.83 14.29 -9.78
C GLU A 374 8.18 12.80 -9.71
N ASN A 375 8.24 12.24 -8.49
CA ASN A 375 8.49 10.82 -8.30
C ASN A 375 7.34 9.96 -8.84
N ALA A 376 6.08 10.37 -8.64
CA ALA A 376 4.93 9.66 -9.19
C ALA A 376 4.99 9.60 -10.72
N LEU A 377 5.32 10.70 -11.38
CA LEU A 377 5.48 10.76 -12.85
C LEU A 377 6.61 9.85 -13.34
N ARG A 378 7.68 9.71 -12.56
CA ARG A 378 8.81 8.82 -12.88
C ARG A 378 8.50 7.35 -12.61
N VAL A 379 7.83 7.06 -11.50
CA VAL A 379 7.51 5.68 -11.07
C VAL A 379 6.38 5.08 -11.90
N PHE A 380 5.43 5.90 -12.33
CA PHE A 380 4.30 5.53 -13.20
C PHE A 380 4.44 6.18 -14.57
N PRO A 381 5.26 5.66 -15.51
CA PRO A 381 5.51 6.32 -16.80
C PRO A 381 4.25 6.58 -17.63
N ARG A 382 3.24 5.73 -17.49
CA ARG A 382 1.94 5.89 -18.15
C ARG A 382 1.09 7.05 -17.62
N LEU A 383 1.43 7.59 -16.44
CA LEU A 383 0.70 8.67 -15.80
C LEU A 383 0.79 9.99 -16.60
N ALA A 384 1.94 10.29 -17.17
CA ALA A 384 2.14 11.50 -17.98
C ALA A 384 1.20 11.51 -19.20
N ALA A 385 1.05 10.37 -19.88
CA ALA A 385 0.12 10.24 -21.01
C ALA A 385 -1.34 10.39 -20.57
N ALA A 386 -1.70 9.80 -19.41
CA ALA A 386 -3.04 9.94 -18.84
C ALA A 386 -3.36 11.38 -18.48
N LEU A 387 -2.42 12.15 -17.93
CA LEU A 387 -2.57 13.57 -17.63
C LEU A 387 -2.68 14.42 -18.90
N SER A 388 -1.91 14.13 -19.94
CA SER A 388 -1.94 14.85 -21.21
C SER A 388 -3.27 14.66 -21.96
N ALA A 389 -3.80 13.43 -21.95
CA ALA A 389 -5.10 13.11 -22.55
C ALA A 389 -6.27 13.86 -21.89
N ARG A 390 -6.15 14.20 -20.61
CA ARG A 390 -7.15 14.94 -19.84
C ARG A 390 -7.17 16.42 -20.14
N ASN A 391 -6.00 16.99 -20.43
CA ASN A 391 -5.84 18.42 -20.73
C ASN A 391 -6.13 18.73 -22.20
N ALA A 392 -6.37 17.73 -23.04
CA ALA A 392 -6.80 17.94 -24.41
C ALA A 392 -8.23 18.54 -24.38
N PRO A 393 -8.49 19.66 -25.07
CA PRO A 393 -9.83 20.22 -25.16
C PRO A 393 -10.79 19.13 -25.69
N SER A 394 -11.89 18.92 -24.97
CA SER A 394 -12.95 18.00 -25.40
C SER A 394 -13.42 18.42 -26.78
N GLY A 395 -12.88 17.73 -27.80
CA GLY A 395 -13.31 17.93 -29.19
C GLY A 395 -14.81 17.64 -29.27
N THR A 396 -15.56 18.59 -29.79
CA THR A 396 -16.98 18.45 -30.13
C THR A 396 -17.21 17.12 -30.82
N PRO A 397 -18.18 16.32 -30.38
CA PRO A 397 -18.47 15.05 -31.08
C PRO A 397 -18.83 15.35 -32.54
N ARG A 398 -18.14 14.65 -33.45
CA ARG A 398 -18.50 14.63 -34.87
C ARG A 398 -19.69 13.72 -35.09
#